data_aa845b401389066b0c75e59bcb7fb4a2
#
_entry.id   aa845b401389066b0c75e59bcb7fb4a2
#
_cell.length_a   1.000
_cell.length_b   1.000
_cell.length_c   1.000
_cell.angle_alpha   90.00
_cell.angle_beta   90.00
_cell.angle_gamma   90.00
#
_symmetry.space_group_name_H-M   'P 1'
#
loop_
_entity.id
_entity.type
_entity.pdbx_description
1 polymer ?
#
loop_
_entity_poly.entity_id
_entity_poly.type
_entity_poly.pdbx_seq_one_letter_code
_entity_poly.pdbx_strand_id
1 'polypeptide(L)'
;MTLSLDVAALADCLRLAAQTEILPRFRRLGVADIRSKSEPTDLVTEGDEAAERFIRRALAEIAPDALFIGEESVEADPALLGKLAGAELAIVVDPIDGTFNFASGIPAFGVMASVVWKGETVAGIIYDPMGDDWVIAEKGAGAFLRRPDGEAMRLSVATPVPIEAMVGVASTGYFYGEVRERVLGNLAKVRIVASYRCAAHEYRTFGGGHVHFAMYNKLMPWDHLAGTLVAQEAGGYVARFDGTPYLPHHVEGGLLVAT
;
A
#
# COMPACT_ATOMS: atom_id res chain seq x y z
N MET A 1 3.88 23.16 15.49
CA MET A 1 2.59 22.49 15.66
C MET A 1 2.87 21.00 15.67
N THR A 2 2.38 20.29 16.64
CA THR A 2 2.37 18.81 16.68
C THR A 2 1.18 18.35 15.86
N LEU A 3 1.36 17.30 15.04
CA LEU A 3 0.27 16.67 14.32
C LEU A 3 -0.73 16.11 15.34
N SER A 4 -1.98 16.55 15.26
CA SER A 4 -3.07 16.09 16.14
C SER A 4 -4.03 15.21 15.31
N LEU A 5 -3.51 14.11 14.76
CA LEU A 5 -4.33 13.12 14.07
C LEU A 5 -4.36 11.83 14.89
N ASP A 6 -5.53 11.30 15.12
CA ASP A 6 -5.72 9.99 15.75
C ASP A 6 -5.57 8.87 14.71
N VAL A 7 -4.38 8.25 14.68
CA VAL A 7 -4.07 7.14 13.78
C VAL A 7 -4.93 5.90 14.07
N ALA A 8 -5.35 5.72 15.32
CA ALA A 8 -6.23 4.60 15.68
C ALA A 8 -7.64 4.82 15.11
N ALA A 9 -8.18 6.04 15.20
CA ALA A 9 -9.46 6.36 14.58
C ALA A 9 -9.43 6.18 13.05
N LEU A 10 -8.31 6.51 12.40
CA LEU A 10 -8.12 6.26 10.97
C LEU A 10 -8.09 4.74 10.68
N ALA A 11 -7.39 3.95 11.48
CA ALA A 11 -7.34 2.49 11.33
C ALA A 11 -8.74 1.84 11.49
N ASP A 12 -9.50 2.29 12.48
CA ASP A 12 -10.89 1.83 12.69
C ASP A 12 -11.81 2.23 11.54
N CYS A 13 -11.59 3.42 10.94
CA CYS A 13 -12.32 3.85 9.75
C CYS A 13 -12.09 2.90 8.57
N LEU A 14 -10.84 2.48 8.30
CA LEU A 14 -10.53 1.52 7.22
C LEU A 14 -11.19 0.17 7.47
N ARG A 15 -11.16 -0.32 8.71
CA ARG A 15 -11.84 -1.56 9.11
C ARG A 15 -13.34 -1.48 8.86
N LEU A 16 -13.97 -0.40 9.31
CA LEU A 16 -15.41 -0.21 9.13
C LEU A 16 -15.79 -0.12 7.65
N ALA A 17 -15.02 0.60 6.84
CA ALA A 17 -15.21 0.65 5.39
C ALA A 17 -15.13 -0.75 4.76
N ALA A 18 -14.14 -1.54 5.16
CA ALA A 18 -14.00 -2.91 4.65
C ALA A 18 -15.17 -3.80 5.04
N GLN A 19 -15.62 -3.73 6.28
CA GLN A 19 -16.77 -4.53 6.78
C GLN A 19 -18.09 -4.14 6.13
N THR A 20 -18.28 -2.86 5.79
CA THR A 20 -19.55 -2.36 5.25
C THR A 20 -19.59 -2.37 3.71
N GLU A 21 -18.47 -2.08 3.06
CA GLU A 21 -18.45 -1.87 1.60
C GLU A 21 -17.68 -2.95 0.82
N ILE A 22 -16.62 -3.54 1.40
CA ILE A 22 -15.75 -4.46 0.67
C ILE A 22 -16.19 -5.92 0.87
N LEU A 23 -16.17 -6.40 2.10
CA LEU A 23 -16.44 -7.80 2.41
C LEU A 23 -17.83 -8.29 1.94
N PRO A 24 -18.91 -7.49 2.02
CA PRO A 24 -20.22 -7.92 1.48
C PRO A 24 -20.21 -8.15 -0.04
N ARG A 25 -19.28 -7.53 -0.78
CA ARG A 25 -19.13 -7.64 -2.24
C ARG A 25 -18.15 -8.72 -2.67
N PHE A 26 -17.26 -9.16 -1.76
CA PHE A 26 -16.25 -10.17 -2.09
C PHE A 26 -16.88 -11.48 -2.57
N ARG A 27 -16.47 -11.96 -3.75
CA ARG A 27 -17.02 -13.13 -4.46
C ARG A 27 -18.53 -13.02 -4.80
N ARG A 28 -19.04 -11.79 -4.86
CA ARG A 28 -20.44 -11.51 -5.21
C ARG A 28 -20.60 -10.46 -6.30
N LEU A 29 -19.48 -10.04 -6.89
CA LEU A 29 -19.49 -9.08 -8.01
C LEU A 29 -20.10 -9.72 -9.24
N GLY A 30 -21.02 -8.99 -9.89
CA GLY A 30 -21.49 -9.28 -11.23
C GLY A 30 -20.55 -8.70 -12.29
N VAL A 31 -20.74 -9.06 -13.55
CA VAL A 31 -19.92 -8.54 -14.67
C VAL A 31 -19.99 -7.01 -14.78
N ALA A 32 -21.13 -6.42 -14.44
CA ALA A 32 -21.34 -4.97 -14.50
C ALA A 32 -20.62 -4.21 -13.38
N ASP A 33 -20.24 -4.91 -12.30
CA ASP A 33 -19.59 -4.31 -11.11
C ASP A 33 -18.08 -4.19 -11.28
N ILE A 34 -17.53 -4.73 -12.39
CA ILE A 34 -16.09 -4.76 -12.68
C ILE A 34 -15.85 -3.99 -13.98
N ARG A 35 -14.93 -3.03 -13.94
CA ARG A 35 -14.51 -2.25 -15.11
C ARG A 35 -12.97 -2.27 -15.22
N SER A 36 -12.45 -2.16 -16.45
CA SER A 36 -11.03 -1.91 -16.69
C SER A 36 -10.77 -0.41 -16.77
N LYS A 37 -9.71 0.07 -16.13
CA LYS A 37 -9.21 1.45 -16.22
C LYS A 37 -8.35 1.62 -17.49
N SER A 38 -7.06 1.43 -17.36
CA SER A 38 -6.07 1.66 -18.44
C SER A 38 -5.72 0.39 -19.23
N GLU A 39 -5.72 -0.76 -18.58
CA GLU A 39 -5.34 -2.07 -19.14
C GLU A 39 -6.32 -3.16 -18.69
N PRO A 40 -6.40 -4.31 -19.38
CA PRO A 40 -7.32 -5.41 -19.01
C PRO A 40 -7.10 -5.97 -17.59
N THR A 41 -5.95 -5.71 -17.00
CA THR A 41 -5.57 -6.16 -15.65
C THR A 41 -5.56 -5.03 -14.62
N ASP A 42 -5.83 -3.82 -15.04
CA ASP A 42 -6.00 -2.62 -14.21
C ASP A 42 -7.52 -2.43 -13.99
N LEU A 43 -8.02 -2.99 -12.90
CA LEU A 43 -9.45 -3.10 -12.63
C LEU A 43 -9.89 -2.10 -11.55
N VAL A 44 -11.15 -1.73 -11.65
CA VAL A 44 -11.91 -1.07 -10.58
C VAL A 44 -13.22 -1.81 -10.40
N THR A 45 -13.68 -1.91 -9.16
CA THR A 45 -14.98 -2.48 -8.83
C THR A 45 -15.87 -1.46 -8.13
N GLU A 46 -17.17 -1.73 -8.03
CA GLU A 46 -18.06 -0.93 -7.21
C GLU A 46 -17.62 -0.92 -5.73
N GLY A 47 -16.89 -1.96 -5.29
CA GLY A 47 -16.32 -2.03 -3.95
C GLY A 47 -15.30 -0.93 -3.68
N ASP A 48 -14.38 -0.69 -4.64
CA ASP A 48 -13.35 0.36 -4.54
C ASP A 48 -13.99 1.74 -4.39
N GLU A 49 -14.93 2.08 -5.29
CA GLU A 49 -15.62 3.36 -5.25
C GLU A 49 -16.47 3.56 -4.00
N ALA A 50 -17.17 2.51 -3.55
CA ALA A 50 -18.01 2.58 -2.35
C ALA A 50 -17.17 2.74 -1.08
N ALA A 51 -16.06 1.99 -0.97
CA ALA A 51 -15.14 2.09 0.15
C ALA A 51 -14.45 3.46 0.20
N GLU A 52 -13.98 3.99 -0.95
CA GLU A 52 -13.38 5.32 -0.99
C GLU A 52 -14.37 6.41 -0.58
N ARG A 53 -15.60 6.36 -1.08
CA ARG A 53 -16.65 7.30 -0.67
C ARG A 53 -16.96 7.25 0.83
N PHE A 54 -16.96 6.03 1.41
CA PHE A 54 -17.15 5.84 2.85
C PHE A 54 -16.00 6.48 3.63
N ILE A 55 -14.74 6.11 3.32
CA ILE A 55 -13.54 6.60 3.99
C ILE A 55 -13.46 8.13 3.91
N ARG A 56 -13.66 8.69 2.73
CA ARG A 56 -13.63 10.16 2.51
C ARG A 56 -14.64 10.90 3.38
N ARG A 57 -15.86 10.37 3.55
CA ARG A 57 -16.87 10.99 4.43
C ARG A 57 -16.46 10.94 5.90
N ALA A 58 -15.95 9.78 6.37
CA ALA A 58 -15.51 9.63 7.73
C ALA A 58 -14.28 10.52 8.03
N LEU A 59 -13.36 10.66 7.07
CA LEU A 59 -12.18 11.52 7.21
C LEU A 59 -12.52 13.01 7.27
N ALA A 60 -13.62 13.44 6.69
CA ALA A 60 -14.09 14.82 6.83
C ALA A 60 -14.42 15.20 8.30
N GLU A 61 -14.69 14.20 9.15
CA GLU A 61 -14.90 14.39 10.59
C GLU A 61 -13.60 14.19 11.40
N ILE A 62 -12.78 13.19 11.02
CA ILE A 62 -11.53 12.85 11.72
C ILE A 62 -10.44 13.88 11.47
N ALA A 63 -10.33 14.37 10.24
CA ALA A 63 -9.28 15.27 9.78
C ALA A 63 -9.81 16.28 8.73
N PRO A 64 -10.67 17.24 9.13
CA PRO A 64 -11.38 18.13 8.21
C PRO A 64 -10.45 19.00 7.35
N ASP A 65 -9.25 19.30 7.86
CA ASP A 65 -8.27 20.16 7.16
C ASP A 65 -7.30 19.38 6.28
N ALA A 66 -7.39 18.02 6.26
CA ALA A 66 -6.50 17.21 5.46
C ALA A 66 -6.91 17.19 3.98
N LEU A 67 -5.94 17.30 3.09
CA LEU A 67 -6.13 16.98 1.68
C LEU A 67 -6.38 15.47 1.55
N PHE A 68 -7.53 15.08 1.01
CA PHE A 68 -7.83 13.70 0.69
C PHE A 68 -7.30 13.36 -0.71
N ILE A 69 -6.50 12.29 -0.81
CA ILE A 69 -5.99 11.72 -2.06
C ILE A 69 -6.38 10.24 -2.06
N GLY A 70 -7.38 9.87 -2.84
CA GLY A 70 -7.79 8.48 -3.04
C GLY A 70 -7.49 8.04 -4.47
N GLU A 71 -7.28 6.76 -4.68
CA GLU A 71 -7.03 6.19 -6.01
C GLU A 71 -8.14 6.58 -6.99
N GLU A 72 -9.42 6.36 -6.61
CA GLU A 72 -10.57 6.62 -7.48
C GLU A 72 -10.82 8.13 -7.66
N SER A 73 -10.53 8.93 -6.63
CA SER A 73 -10.60 10.39 -6.72
C SER A 73 -9.55 10.96 -7.67
N VAL A 74 -8.34 10.38 -7.72
CA VAL A 74 -7.26 10.78 -8.66
C VAL A 74 -7.58 10.31 -10.08
N GLU A 75 -8.19 9.13 -10.25
CA GLU A 75 -8.67 8.68 -11.56
C GLU A 75 -9.68 9.68 -12.14
N ALA A 76 -10.58 10.20 -11.31
CA ALA A 76 -11.58 11.21 -11.71
C ALA A 76 -10.98 12.62 -11.89
N ASP A 77 -9.97 13.00 -11.10
CA ASP A 77 -9.26 14.30 -11.17
C ASP A 77 -7.75 14.10 -10.94
N PRO A 78 -6.97 13.81 -12.01
CA PRO A 78 -5.52 13.62 -11.91
C PRO A 78 -4.75 14.81 -11.32
N ALA A 79 -5.33 16.03 -11.33
CA ALA A 79 -4.69 17.20 -10.75
C ALA A 79 -4.55 17.13 -9.22
N LEU A 80 -5.31 16.27 -8.56
CA LEU A 80 -5.20 16.02 -7.12
C LEU A 80 -3.81 15.54 -6.73
N LEU A 81 -3.19 14.67 -7.55
CA LEU A 81 -1.87 14.11 -7.27
C LEU A 81 -0.79 15.21 -7.18
N GLY A 82 -0.90 16.23 -8.04
CA GLY A 82 0.01 17.38 -8.02
C GLY A 82 -0.09 18.25 -6.76
N LYS A 83 -1.19 18.16 -6.01
CA LYS A 83 -1.39 18.92 -4.77
C LYS A 83 -0.65 18.30 -3.58
N LEU A 84 -0.29 17.01 -3.66
CA LEU A 84 0.33 16.26 -2.56
C LEU A 84 1.66 16.89 -2.09
N ALA A 85 2.48 17.34 -3.03
CA ALA A 85 3.79 17.93 -2.72
C ALA A 85 3.71 19.23 -1.89
N GLY A 86 2.62 19.99 -2.02
CA GLY A 86 2.41 21.27 -1.34
C GLY A 86 1.46 21.21 -0.14
N ALA A 87 0.88 20.06 0.15
CA ALA A 87 -0.09 19.90 1.24
C ALA A 87 0.61 19.96 2.61
N GLU A 88 0.04 20.73 3.55
CA GLU A 88 0.50 20.67 4.94
C GLU A 88 0.15 19.32 5.59
N LEU A 89 -1.06 18.84 5.33
CA LEU A 89 -1.54 17.53 5.77
C LEU A 89 -2.31 16.88 4.62
N ALA A 90 -1.97 15.66 4.28
CA ALA A 90 -2.73 14.84 3.35
C ALA A 90 -2.94 13.43 3.90
N ILE A 91 -4.08 12.84 3.57
CA ILE A 91 -4.36 11.43 3.79
C ILE A 91 -4.51 10.78 2.42
N VAL A 92 -3.64 9.81 2.16
CA VAL A 92 -3.58 9.08 0.89
C VAL A 92 -4.15 7.69 1.11
N VAL A 93 -5.11 7.25 0.29
CA VAL A 93 -5.89 6.04 0.50
C VAL A 93 -5.92 5.19 -0.77
N ASP A 94 -5.69 3.88 -0.59
CA ASP A 94 -6.10 2.83 -1.51
C ASP A 94 -7.26 2.08 -0.89
N PRO A 95 -8.47 2.16 -1.46
CA PRO A 95 -9.64 1.52 -0.89
C PRO A 95 -9.61 -0.01 -1.00
N ILE A 96 -9.03 -0.56 -2.08
CA ILE A 96 -8.82 -2.01 -2.27
C ILE A 96 -7.53 -2.25 -3.05
N ASP A 97 -6.39 -2.22 -2.36
CA ASP A 97 -5.16 -2.69 -2.99
C ASP A 97 -5.28 -4.18 -3.34
N GLY A 98 -4.93 -4.50 -4.57
CA GLY A 98 -5.15 -5.85 -5.10
C GLY A 98 -6.54 -6.04 -5.71
N THR A 99 -7.12 -5.03 -6.34
CA THR A 99 -8.44 -5.06 -7.00
C THR A 99 -8.58 -6.24 -7.96
N PHE A 100 -7.52 -6.62 -8.69
CA PHE A 100 -7.53 -7.81 -9.53
C PHE A 100 -7.80 -9.10 -8.73
N ASN A 101 -7.17 -9.26 -7.57
CA ASN A 101 -7.38 -10.40 -6.70
C ASN A 101 -8.81 -10.40 -6.15
N PHE A 102 -9.26 -9.23 -5.68
CA PHE A 102 -10.62 -9.06 -5.19
C PHE A 102 -11.66 -9.43 -6.24
N ALA A 103 -11.55 -8.89 -7.46
CA ALA A 103 -12.43 -9.19 -8.58
C ALA A 103 -12.38 -10.67 -9.01
N SER A 104 -11.20 -11.32 -8.90
CA SER A 104 -11.00 -12.73 -9.22
C SER A 104 -11.39 -13.68 -8.07
N GLY A 105 -11.83 -13.16 -6.91
CA GLY A 105 -12.19 -13.96 -5.74
C GLY A 105 -11.00 -14.54 -4.98
N ILE A 106 -9.79 -14.00 -5.18
CA ILE A 106 -8.58 -14.37 -4.44
C ILE A 106 -8.52 -13.54 -3.15
N PRO A 107 -8.43 -14.16 -1.94
CA PRO A 107 -8.47 -13.46 -0.66
C PRO A 107 -7.10 -12.84 -0.32
N ALA A 108 -6.53 -12.05 -1.24
CA ALA A 108 -5.26 -11.34 -1.08
C ALA A 108 -5.45 -9.91 -1.59
N PHE A 109 -6.09 -9.09 -0.78
CA PHE A 109 -6.35 -7.67 -0.98
C PHE A 109 -6.31 -6.96 0.38
N GLY A 110 -6.04 -5.66 0.37
CA GLY A 110 -5.94 -4.87 1.59
C GLY A 110 -6.57 -3.49 1.42
N VAL A 111 -6.69 -2.74 2.52
CA VAL A 111 -7.06 -1.33 2.53
C VAL A 111 -5.88 -0.56 3.07
N MET A 112 -5.39 0.43 2.33
CA MET A 112 -4.20 1.15 2.71
C MET A 112 -4.50 2.63 2.95
N ALA A 113 -3.90 3.19 3.99
CA ALA A 113 -3.89 4.63 4.20
C ALA A 113 -2.53 5.11 4.70
N SER A 114 -2.14 6.29 4.28
CA SER A 114 -0.96 6.97 4.80
C SER A 114 -1.26 8.43 5.13
N VAL A 115 -0.59 8.91 6.15
CA VAL A 115 -0.63 10.31 6.58
C VAL A 115 0.66 10.98 6.12
N VAL A 116 0.52 11.98 5.29
CA VAL A 116 1.62 12.83 4.82
C VAL A 116 1.50 14.18 5.50
N TRP A 117 2.54 14.56 6.24
CA TRP A 117 2.62 15.86 6.91
C TRP A 117 3.85 16.60 6.46
N LYS A 118 3.64 17.79 5.87
CA LYS A 118 4.72 18.64 5.34
C LYS A 118 5.69 17.91 4.39
N GLY A 119 5.12 17.09 3.50
CA GLY A 119 5.87 16.35 2.50
C GLY A 119 6.56 15.08 2.99
N GLU A 120 6.33 14.65 4.23
CA GLU A 120 6.85 13.40 4.78
C GLU A 120 5.73 12.44 5.17
N THR A 121 5.89 11.14 4.91
CA THR A 121 5.00 10.11 5.43
C THR A 121 5.27 9.89 6.92
N VAL A 122 4.29 10.18 7.77
CA VAL A 122 4.41 10.12 9.23
C VAL A 122 3.62 9.00 9.87
N ALA A 123 2.59 8.49 9.19
CA ALA A 123 1.91 7.26 9.58
C ALA A 123 1.50 6.45 8.34
N GLY A 124 1.47 5.14 8.49
CA GLY A 124 1.05 4.18 7.47
C GLY A 124 0.23 3.07 8.10
N ILE A 125 -0.89 2.73 7.46
CA ILE A 125 -1.83 1.71 7.90
C ILE A 125 -2.12 0.79 6.74
N ILE A 126 -2.00 -0.50 6.96
CA ILE A 126 -2.35 -1.55 6.01
C ILE A 126 -3.31 -2.51 6.73
N TYR A 127 -4.59 -2.42 6.41
CA TYR A 127 -5.61 -3.29 6.95
C TYR A 127 -5.82 -4.52 6.07
N ASP A 128 -5.86 -5.70 6.67
CA ASP A 128 -6.23 -6.96 6.02
C ASP A 128 -7.69 -7.31 6.37
N PRO A 129 -8.62 -7.18 5.40
CA PRO A 129 -10.03 -7.50 5.65
C PRO A 129 -10.29 -8.99 5.95
N MET A 130 -9.44 -9.87 5.45
CA MET A 130 -9.61 -11.32 5.64
C MET A 130 -9.07 -11.80 6.99
N GLY A 131 -8.01 -11.12 7.49
CA GLY A 131 -7.39 -11.40 8.78
C GLY A 131 -8.01 -10.61 9.94
N ASP A 132 -8.77 -9.55 9.63
CA ASP A 132 -9.28 -8.55 10.58
C ASP A 132 -8.18 -8.01 11.49
N ASP A 133 -7.06 -7.60 10.87
CA ASP A 133 -5.91 -7.02 11.57
C ASP A 133 -5.25 -5.90 10.77
N TRP A 134 -4.42 -5.12 11.44
CA TRP A 134 -3.68 -4.01 10.83
C TRP A 134 -2.18 -4.18 10.98
N VAL A 135 -1.41 -3.78 9.96
CA VAL A 135 -0.04 -3.36 10.14
C VAL A 135 -0.02 -1.83 10.19
N ILE A 136 0.45 -1.28 11.29
CA ILE A 136 0.52 0.17 11.54
C ILE A 136 1.96 0.56 11.83
N ALA A 137 2.43 1.62 11.20
CA ALA A 137 3.69 2.26 11.48
C ALA A 137 3.49 3.76 11.69
N GLU A 138 4.17 4.31 12.68
CA GLU A 138 4.30 5.74 12.90
C GLU A 138 5.79 6.09 12.93
N LYS A 139 6.16 7.19 12.29
CA LYS A 139 7.55 7.60 12.12
C LYS A 139 8.27 7.70 13.47
N GLY A 140 9.32 6.90 13.65
CA GLY A 140 10.12 6.83 14.89
C GLY A 140 9.51 5.99 16.01
N ALA A 141 8.33 5.38 15.81
CA ALA A 141 7.68 4.56 16.84
C ALA A 141 7.80 3.05 16.59
N GLY A 142 8.17 2.65 15.36
CA GLY A 142 8.22 1.27 14.92
C GLY A 142 6.97 0.84 14.15
N ALA A 143 7.01 -0.38 13.62
CA ALA A 143 5.89 -1.01 12.94
C ALA A 143 5.31 -2.15 13.79
N PHE A 144 3.97 -2.27 13.80
CA PHE A 144 3.26 -3.24 14.62
C PHE A 144 2.14 -3.92 13.85
N LEU A 145 2.00 -5.22 14.00
CA LEU A 145 0.77 -5.94 13.72
C LEU A 145 -0.16 -5.74 14.92
N ARG A 146 -1.38 -5.26 14.67
CA ARG A 146 -2.40 -5.02 15.70
C ARG A 146 -3.69 -5.75 15.38
N ARG A 147 -4.40 -6.18 16.41
CA ARG A 147 -5.70 -6.85 16.32
C ARG A 147 -6.79 -6.11 17.09
N PRO A 148 -8.07 -6.33 16.75
CA PRO A 148 -9.19 -5.67 17.44
C PRO A 148 -9.29 -5.98 18.94
N ASP A 149 -8.74 -7.10 19.39
CA ASP A 149 -8.68 -7.49 20.81
C ASP A 149 -7.61 -6.74 21.62
N GLY A 150 -6.85 -5.86 20.96
CA GLY A 150 -5.77 -5.07 21.55
C GLY A 150 -4.40 -5.73 21.49
N GLU A 151 -4.29 -6.97 20.97
CA GLU A 151 -2.99 -7.60 20.75
C GLU A 151 -2.14 -6.75 19.78
N ALA A 152 -0.88 -6.51 20.14
CA ALA A 152 0.09 -5.80 19.32
C ALA A 152 1.42 -6.55 19.31
N MET A 153 1.91 -6.87 18.11
CA MET A 153 3.21 -7.51 17.89
C MET A 153 4.12 -6.57 17.09
N ARG A 154 5.30 -6.26 17.64
CA ARG A 154 6.29 -5.45 16.92
C ARG A 154 6.84 -6.24 15.73
N LEU A 155 6.90 -5.59 14.59
CA LEU A 155 7.45 -6.16 13.37
C LEU A 155 8.96 -5.91 13.27
N SER A 156 9.65 -6.83 12.60
CA SER A 156 11.05 -6.73 12.25
C SER A 156 11.29 -7.46 10.93
N VAL A 157 12.05 -6.84 10.06
CA VAL A 157 12.43 -7.44 8.77
C VAL A 157 13.31 -8.68 8.96
N ALA A 158 13.39 -9.51 7.92
CA ALA A 158 14.24 -10.71 7.92
C ALA A 158 15.73 -10.35 8.10
N THR A 159 16.50 -11.26 8.63
CA THR A 159 17.96 -11.15 8.66
C THR A 159 18.50 -11.21 7.23
N PRO A 160 19.42 -10.31 6.82
CA PRO A 160 20.05 -10.34 5.51
C PRO A 160 20.73 -11.68 5.22
N VAL A 161 20.59 -12.16 3.99
CA VAL A 161 21.20 -13.40 3.50
C VAL A 161 21.88 -13.17 2.15
N PRO A 162 22.79 -14.06 1.69
CA PRO A 162 23.34 -14.01 0.33
C PRO A 162 22.24 -14.04 -0.73
N ILE A 163 22.51 -13.44 -1.91
CA ILE A 163 21.49 -13.26 -2.97
C ILE A 163 20.81 -14.58 -3.38
N GLU A 164 21.57 -15.67 -3.40
CA GLU A 164 21.09 -17.00 -3.81
C GLU A 164 20.14 -17.63 -2.76
N ALA A 165 20.10 -17.09 -1.58
CA ALA A 165 19.20 -17.50 -0.50
C ALA A 165 18.00 -16.57 -0.34
N MET A 166 18.01 -15.41 -1.01
CA MET A 166 16.94 -14.43 -0.88
C MET A 166 15.61 -14.95 -1.40
N VAL A 167 14.57 -14.64 -0.67
CA VAL A 167 13.17 -14.76 -1.09
C VAL A 167 12.61 -13.36 -1.18
N GLY A 168 11.90 -13.01 -2.26
CA GLY A 168 11.36 -11.69 -2.42
C GLY A 168 10.09 -11.63 -3.26
N VAL A 169 9.53 -10.44 -3.33
CA VAL A 169 8.39 -10.11 -4.18
C VAL A 169 8.79 -9.05 -5.20
N ALA A 170 8.26 -9.15 -6.43
CA ALA A 170 8.61 -8.22 -7.49
C ALA A 170 7.43 -7.97 -8.43
N SER A 171 7.06 -6.71 -8.57
CA SER A 171 6.10 -6.27 -9.58
C SER A 171 6.83 -6.03 -10.90
N THR A 172 6.87 -7.06 -11.76
CA THR A 172 7.61 -7.02 -13.03
C THR A 172 6.74 -6.70 -14.25
N GLY A 173 5.44 -6.53 -14.07
CA GLY A 173 4.47 -6.30 -15.14
C GLY A 173 4.69 -5.00 -15.91
N TYR A 174 5.24 -3.98 -15.24
CA TYR A 174 5.44 -2.64 -15.79
C TYR A 174 6.84 -2.40 -16.36
N PHE A 175 7.68 -3.43 -16.47
CA PHE A 175 8.92 -3.37 -17.26
C PHE A 175 8.68 -3.89 -18.67
N TYR A 176 9.30 -3.28 -19.66
CA TYR A 176 9.13 -3.63 -21.08
C TYR A 176 10.48 -3.82 -21.78
N GLY A 177 10.47 -4.58 -22.89
CA GLY A 177 11.61 -4.79 -23.75
C GLY A 177 12.84 -5.31 -23.01
N GLU A 178 14.02 -4.82 -23.42
CA GLU A 178 15.33 -5.21 -22.87
C GLU A 178 15.48 -4.96 -21.36
N VAL A 179 14.81 -3.92 -20.84
CA VAL A 179 14.82 -3.66 -19.39
C VAL A 179 14.17 -4.80 -18.63
N ARG A 180 13.04 -5.29 -19.12
CA ARG A 180 12.34 -6.45 -18.53
C ARG A 180 13.20 -7.70 -18.54
N GLU A 181 13.82 -8.01 -19.68
CA GLU A 181 14.70 -9.18 -19.82
C GLU A 181 15.87 -9.12 -18.84
N ARG A 182 16.52 -7.97 -18.72
CA ARG A 182 17.61 -7.76 -17.74
C ARG A 182 17.16 -7.89 -16.31
N VAL A 183 16.00 -7.33 -15.95
CA VAL A 183 15.42 -7.43 -14.60
C VAL A 183 15.11 -8.89 -14.26
N LEU A 184 14.42 -9.61 -15.17
CA LEU A 184 14.07 -11.03 -14.97
C LEU A 184 15.34 -11.90 -14.88
N GLY A 185 16.34 -11.63 -15.71
CA GLY A 185 17.65 -12.31 -15.64
C GLY A 185 18.38 -12.08 -14.33
N ASN A 186 18.26 -10.89 -13.73
CA ASN A 186 18.81 -10.61 -12.40
C ASN A 186 17.99 -11.30 -11.29
N LEU A 187 16.67 -11.26 -11.38
CA LEU A 187 15.79 -11.95 -10.42
C LEU A 187 15.96 -13.48 -10.43
N ALA A 188 16.40 -14.07 -11.54
CA ALA A 188 16.74 -15.49 -11.60
C ALA A 188 17.91 -15.91 -10.67
N LYS A 189 18.67 -14.95 -10.14
CA LYS A 189 19.78 -15.21 -9.20
C LYS A 189 19.33 -15.43 -7.77
N VAL A 190 18.11 -15.01 -7.41
CA VAL A 190 17.57 -15.20 -6.07
C VAL A 190 16.83 -16.55 -5.98
N ARG A 191 16.66 -17.05 -4.77
CA ARG A 191 16.05 -18.36 -4.53
C ARG A 191 14.59 -18.43 -4.96
N ILE A 192 13.78 -17.43 -4.59
CA ILE A 192 12.35 -17.36 -4.89
C ILE A 192 11.96 -15.91 -5.18
N VAL A 193 11.22 -15.72 -6.27
CA VAL A 193 10.52 -14.47 -6.56
C VAL A 193 9.04 -14.79 -6.72
N ALA A 194 8.19 -14.05 -6.02
CA ALA A 194 6.75 -14.09 -6.16
C ALA A 194 6.20 -12.72 -6.55
N SER A 195 4.93 -12.64 -6.92
CA SER A 195 4.13 -11.43 -6.96
C SER A 195 2.76 -11.79 -6.42
N TYR A 196 2.31 -11.08 -5.41
CA TYR A 196 0.97 -11.24 -4.87
C TYR A 196 -0.04 -10.35 -5.59
N ARG A 197 0.44 -9.43 -6.44
CA ARG A 197 -0.39 -8.41 -7.11
C ARG A 197 -1.23 -7.62 -6.10
N CYS A 198 -0.64 -7.35 -4.94
CA CYS A 198 -1.22 -6.66 -3.82
C CYS A 198 -0.07 -6.13 -2.95
N ALA A 199 0.20 -4.84 -3.05
CA ALA A 199 1.28 -4.18 -2.32
C ALA A 199 1.08 -4.27 -0.81
N ALA A 200 -0.17 -4.20 -0.33
CA ALA A 200 -0.53 -4.39 1.06
C ALA A 200 0.05 -5.68 1.64
N HIS A 201 -0.21 -6.81 1.01
CA HIS A 201 0.30 -8.10 1.47
C HIS A 201 1.79 -8.28 1.23
N GLU A 202 2.35 -7.68 0.17
CA GLU A 202 3.78 -7.70 -0.10
C GLU A 202 4.55 -6.94 0.98
N TYR A 203 4.09 -5.75 1.40
CA TYR A 203 4.68 -5.00 2.50
C TYR A 203 4.46 -5.66 3.87
N ARG A 204 3.29 -6.25 4.09
CA ARG A 204 3.02 -7.02 5.31
C ARG A 204 3.99 -8.20 5.48
N THR A 205 4.23 -8.95 4.41
CA THR A 205 5.19 -10.07 4.43
C THR A 205 6.63 -9.59 4.60
N PHE A 206 6.99 -8.43 4.02
CA PHE A 206 8.31 -7.84 4.22
C PHE A 206 8.51 -7.36 5.66
N GLY A 207 7.60 -6.55 6.20
CA GLY A 207 7.67 -6.05 7.56
C GLY A 207 7.62 -7.16 8.61
N GLY A 208 6.94 -8.27 8.31
CA GLY A 208 6.88 -9.48 9.15
C GLY A 208 8.11 -10.39 9.06
N GLY A 209 9.11 -10.05 8.24
CA GLY A 209 10.35 -10.81 8.14
C GLY A 209 10.26 -12.10 7.31
N HIS A 210 9.26 -12.22 6.42
CA HIS A 210 9.06 -13.42 5.60
C HIS A 210 9.72 -13.34 4.23
N VAL A 211 10.06 -12.14 3.75
CA VAL A 211 10.80 -11.91 2.51
C VAL A 211 11.93 -10.91 2.75
N HIS A 212 12.96 -10.96 1.89
CA HIS A 212 14.18 -10.16 2.03
C HIS A 212 14.17 -8.90 1.15
N PHE A 213 13.30 -8.86 0.15
CA PHE A 213 13.15 -7.67 -0.69
C PHE A 213 11.74 -7.59 -1.30
N ALA A 214 11.35 -6.35 -1.62
CA ALA A 214 10.22 -6.04 -2.48
C ALA A 214 10.65 -5.02 -3.54
N MET A 215 10.17 -5.17 -4.77
CA MET A 215 10.56 -4.31 -5.90
C MET A 215 9.36 -3.91 -6.74
N TYR A 216 9.27 -2.60 -7.04
CA TYR A 216 8.15 -2.01 -7.77
C TYR A 216 8.65 -1.05 -8.86
N ASN A 217 7.86 -0.87 -9.91
CA ASN A 217 8.18 0.05 -11.01
C ASN A 217 7.06 1.07 -11.29
N LYS A 218 5.82 0.82 -10.89
CA LYS A 218 4.72 1.78 -10.89
C LYS A 218 4.61 2.29 -9.44
N LEU A 219 4.76 3.60 -9.23
CA LEU A 219 4.90 4.19 -7.89
C LEU A 219 3.72 5.10 -7.54
N MET A 220 2.50 4.53 -7.53
CA MET A 220 1.38 5.32 -7.04
C MET A 220 1.48 5.49 -5.52
N PRO A 221 1.21 6.70 -4.99
CA PRO A 221 1.45 6.97 -3.57
C PRO A 221 0.55 6.14 -2.65
N TRP A 222 -0.65 5.79 -3.07
CA TRP A 222 -1.55 4.95 -2.28
C TRP A 222 -1.07 3.51 -2.14
N ASP A 223 -0.36 2.95 -3.15
CA ASP A 223 0.24 1.60 -3.11
C ASP A 223 1.47 1.53 -2.18
N HIS A 224 2.21 2.65 -2.00
CA HIS A 224 3.58 2.56 -1.49
C HIS A 224 3.87 3.35 -0.22
N LEU A 225 3.20 4.50 0.05
CA LEU A 225 3.58 5.35 1.18
C LEU A 225 3.43 4.63 2.53
N ALA A 226 2.32 3.94 2.76
CA ALA A 226 2.10 3.18 3.99
C ALA A 226 3.13 2.05 4.12
N GLY A 227 3.32 1.28 3.03
CA GLY A 227 4.20 0.13 3.02
C GLY A 227 5.67 0.49 3.18
N THR A 228 6.14 1.59 2.58
CA THR A 228 7.53 2.06 2.73
C THR A 228 7.82 2.51 4.15
N LEU A 229 6.88 3.19 4.81
CA LEU A 229 7.04 3.54 6.22
C LEU A 229 7.07 2.29 7.11
N VAL A 230 6.16 1.32 6.87
CA VAL A 230 6.18 0.02 7.57
C VAL A 230 7.55 -0.66 7.42
N ALA A 231 8.08 -0.69 6.20
CA ALA A 231 9.37 -1.30 5.93
C ALA A 231 10.52 -0.61 6.69
N GLN A 232 10.56 0.73 6.68
CA GLN A 232 11.58 1.51 7.39
C GLN A 232 11.48 1.31 8.91
N GLU A 233 10.28 1.40 9.46
CA GLU A 233 10.02 1.27 10.90
C GLU A 233 10.21 -0.18 11.41
N ALA A 234 10.14 -1.18 10.53
CA ALA A 234 10.52 -2.56 10.81
C ALA A 234 12.03 -2.82 10.67
N GLY A 235 12.84 -1.82 10.29
CA GLY A 235 14.29 -1.91 10.17
C GLY A 235 14.82 -2.20 8.77
N GLY A 236 13.99 -2.09 7.74
CA GLY A 236 14.37 -2.28 6.33
C GLY A 236 14.95 -1.04 5.68
N TYR A 237 15.62 -1.24 4.55
CA TYR A 237 16.11 -0.20 3.66
C TYR A 237 15.08 0.10 2.57
N VAL A 238 14.84 1.38 2.28
CA VAL A 238 13.92 1.84 1.24
C VAL A 238 14.62 2.91 0.39
N ALA A 239 14.69 2.70 -0.92
CA ALA A 239 15.21 3.69 -1.86
C ALA A 239 14.60 3.50 -3.25
N ARG A 240 14.63 4.55 -4.06
CA ARG A 240 14.40 4.44 -5.50
C ARG A 240 15.56 3.67 -6.17
N PHE A 241 15.37 3.19 -7.39
CA PHE A 241 16.39 2.42 -8.11
C PHE A 241 17.68 3.22 -8.40
N ASP A 242 17.61 4.54 -8.38
CA ASP A 242 18.76 5.42 -8.51
C ASP A 242 19.49 5.69 -7.16
N GLY A 243 19.02 5.05 -6.08
CA GLY A 243 19.55 5.21 -4.73
C GLY A 243 19.06 6.45 -4.00
N THR A 244 18.21 7.27 -4.60
CA THR A 244 17.63 8.44 -3.92
C THR A 244 16.48 8.04 -2.99
N PRO A 245 16.17 8.86 -1.95
CA PRO A 245 15.02 8.62 -1.10
C PRO A 245 13.70 8.62 -1.88
N TYR A 246 12.79 7.72 -1.52
CA TYR A 246 11.42 7.76 -2.00
C TYR A 246 10.63 8.81 -1.21
N LEU A 247 9.94 9.72 -1.92
CA LEU A 247 9.15 10.80 -1.34
C LEU A 247 7.69 10.72 -1.84
N PRO A 248 6.71 11.30 -1.11
CA PRO A 248 5.29 11.17 -1.44
C PRO A 248 4.88 11.58 -2.86
N HIS A 249 5.60 12.49 -3.47
CA HIS A 249 5.31 12.98 -4.82
C HIS A 249 6.01 12.20 -5.95
N HIS A 250 6.81 11.17 -5.61
CA HIS A 250 7.47 10.36 -6.63
C HIS A 250 6.51 9.29 -7.15
N VAL A 251 6.18 9.36 -8.44
CA VAL A 251 5.28 8.42 -9.13
C VAL A 251 6.01 7.55 -10.15
N GLU A 252 7.32 7.78 -10.35
CA GLU A 252 8.16 7.09 -11.33
C GLU A 252 9.53 6.73 -10.75
N GLY A 253 10.31 5.92 -11.48
CA GLY A 253 11.72 5.66 -11.21
C GLY A 253 12.02 4.38 -10.43
N GLY A 254 11.01 3.58 -10.16
CA GLY A 254 11.15 2.30 -9.45
C GLY A 254 11.51 2.44 -7.97
N LEU A 255 11.19 1.41 -7.21
CA LEU A 255 11.34 1.36 -5.75
C LEU A 255 11.90 0.00 -5.35
N LEU A 256 12.91 0.01 -4.50
CA LEU A 256 13.48 -1.16 -3.83
C LEU A 256 13.29 -1.03 -2.33
N VAL A 257 12.79 -2.09 -1.76
CA VAL A 257 12.73 -2.32 -0.32
C VAL A 257 13.56 -3.57 -0.02
N ALA A 258 14.48 -3.53 0.93
CA ALA A 258 15.39 -4.63 1.23
C ALA A 258 15.77 -4.72 2.72
N THR A 259 16.23 -5.89 3.14
CA THR A 259 16.74 -6.13 4.51
C THR A 259 18.18 -5.73 4.68
#